data_ccfff15aca8d3a6ca39295ff27c620d0
#
_entry.id   ccfff15aca8d3a6ca39295ff27c620d0
#
_cell.length_a   1.000
_cell.length_b   1.000
_cell.length_c   1.000
_cell.angle_alpha   90.00
_cell.angle_beta   90.00
_cell.angle_gamma   90.00
#
_symmetry.space_group_name_H-M   'P 1'
#
loop_
_entity.id
_entity.type
_entity.pdbx_description
1 polymer ?
#
loop_
_entity_poly.entity_id
_entity_poly.type
_entity_poly.pdbx_seq_one_letter_code
_entity_poly.pdbx_strand_id
1 'polypeptide(L)'
;MKKVAIVGYAQHPILENAGALNEVELIMPVVHQLFDELGISQNNIDFTCSGSCDYLQGAAFAFVEGLSAIQTNPPIKESHVEMDAAWAMYESMLKIQMGDADTALIYGFGKSSPGRLDSIISLQMDPYYISPLWPDRVSLAAIQARVLLEKNIITPEQMITAVIEARTNSKNNKNALVTELVDKEAYLASEKISTPLNEFDCPPISDGSSAMIIASEEKAYEFTDHPIFIEGIDHRIESSNIGSRDLSKPTGILASICLLYTSPSPRDLRA
;
A
#
# COMPACT_ATOMS: atom_id res chain seq x y z
N MET A 1 19.04 -15.12 10.81
CA MET A 1 17.68 -14.57 10.91
C MET A 1 16.69 -15.65 10.45
N LYS A 2 15.54 -15.77 11.08
CA LYS A 2 14.49 -16.69 10.63
C LYS A 2 14.02 -16.26 9.25
N LYS A 3 13.73 -17.19 8.35
CA LYS A 3 13.00 -16.88 7.13
C LYS A 3 11.54 -16.64 7.47
N VAL A 4 10.91 -15.78 6.69
CA VAL A 4 9.51 -15.37 6.86
C VAL A 4 8.76 -15.64 5.57
N ALA A 5 7.55 -16.18 5.68
CA ALA A 5 6.70 -16.47 4.55
C ALA A 5 5.30 -15.87 4.72
N ILE A 6 4.70 -15.48 3.62
CA ILE A 6 3.27 -15.19 3.52
C ILE A 6 2.55 -16.52 3.44
N VAL A 7 1.55 -16.71 4.31
CA VAL A 7 0.77 -17.95 4.38
C VAL A 7 -0.67 -17.78 3.92
N GLY A 8 -1.18 -16.55 3.90
CA GLY A 8 -2.50 -16.23 3.40
C GLY A 8 -2.74 -14.73 3.30
N TYR A 9 -3.69 -14.34 2.47
CA TYR A 9 -4.14 -12.94 2.35
C TYR A 9 -5.60 -12.87 1.93
N ALA A 10 -6.26 -11.79 2.33
CA ALA A 10 -7.59 -11.44 1.88
C ALA A 10 -7.68 -9.94 1.58
N GLN A 11 -8.55 -9.56 0.66
CA GLN A 11 -8.75 -8.17 0.26
C GLN A 11 -10.24 -7.91 0.07
N HIS A 12 -10.73 -6.83 0.65
CA HIS A 12 -12.05 -6.29 0.35
C HIS A 12 -12.09 -5.79 -1.10
N PRO A 13 -13.17 -5.98 -1.86
CA PRO A 13 -13.34 -5.26 -3.11
C PRO A 13 -13.18 -3.75 -2.90
N ILE A 14 -12.45 -3.08 -3.78
CA ILE A 14 -12.26 -1.64 -3.69
C ILE A 14 -13.58 -0.94 -3.96
N LEU A 15 -13.99 -0.06 -3.05
CA LEU A 15 -15.23 0.72 -3.13
C LEU A 15 -14.93 2.16 -3.55
N GLU A 16 -15.74 2.73 -4.40
CA GLU A 16 -15.68 4.17 -4.70
C GLU A 16 -16.02 5.00 -3.44
N ASN A 17 -17.00 4.51 -2.68
CA ASN A 17 -17.42 5.12 -1.43
C ASN A 17 -18.02 4.05 -0.51
N ALA A 18 -17.39 3.82 0.62
CA ALA A 18 -17.88 2.88 1.64
C ALA A 18 -19.12 3.38 2.40
N GLY A 19 -19.56 4.61 2.15
CA GLY A 19 -20.76 5.16 2.77
C GLY A 19 -20.70 5.19 4.28
N ALA A 20 -21.67 4.53 4.93
CA ALA A 20 -21.79 4.48 6.38
C ALA A 20 -20.91 3.42 7.06
N LEU A 21 -20.23 2.53 6.30
CA LEU A 21 -19.35 1.53 6.89
C LEU A 21 -18.23 2.21 7.68
N ASN A 22 -17.98 1.73 8.89
CA ASN A 22 -16.85 2.16 9.70
C ASN A 22 -15.62 1.27 9.46
N GLU A 23 -14.54 1.56 10.14
CA GLU A 23 -13.26 0.83 10.03
C GLU A 23 -13.41 -0.65 10.39
N VAL A 24 -14.17 -0.93 11.45
CA VAL A 24 -14.44 -2.31 11.90
C VAL A 24 -15.17 -3.10 10.82
N GLU A 25 -16.21 -2.50 10.23
CA GLU A 25 -17.01 -3.11 9.18
C GLU A 25 -16.26 -3.31 7.87
N LEU A 26 -15.21 -2.51 7.61
CA LEU A 26 -14.31 -2.71 6.47
C LEU A 26 -13.27 -3.81 6.72
N ILE A 27 -12.70 -3.89 7.93
CA ILE A 27 -11.61 -4.82 8.28
C ILE A 27 -12.15 -6.22 8.58
N MET A 28 -13.22 -6.31 9.37
CA MET A 28 -13.74 -7.58 9.88
C MET A 28 -13.98 -8.64 8.79
N PRO A 29 -14.60 -8.33 7.64
CA PRO A 29 -14.84 -9.33 6.61
C PRO A 29 -13.55 -9.95 6.05
N VAL A 30 -12.49 -9.16 5.85
CA VAL A 30 -11.24 -9.69 5.28
C VAL A 30 -10.45 -10.51 6.30
N VAL A 31 -10.50 -10.14 7.58
CA VAL A 31 -9.85 -10.92 8.64
C VAL A 31 -10.59 -12.25 8.86
N HIS A 32 -11.92 -12.24 8.89
CA HIS A 32 -12.72 -13.46 9.01
C HIS A 32 -12.49 -14.38 7.82
N GLN A 33 -12.56 -13.86 6.59
CA GLN A 33 -12.28 -14.64 5.39
C GLN A 33 -10.91 -15.32 5.49
N LEU A 34 -9.88 -14.58 5.90
CA LEU A 34 -8.52 -15.10 5.99
C LEU A 34 -8.40 -16.19 7.07
N PHE A 35 -9.04 -16.00 8.22
CA PHE A 35 -9.06 -17.00 9.30
C PHE A 35 -9.82 -18.26 8.88
N ASP A 36 -10.96 -18.12 8.23
CA ASP A 36 -11.77 -19.24 7.74
C ASP A 36 -11.02 -20.03 6.65
N GLU A 37 -10.38 -19.35 5.70
CA GLU A 37 -9.60 -19.99 4.63
C GLU A 37 -8.41 -20.80 5.16
N LEU A 38 -7.78 -20.34 6.24
CA LEU A 38 -6.65 -21.01 6.88
C LEU A 38 -7.07 -21.98 8.01
N GLY A 39 -8.34 -21.98 8.40
CA GLY A 39 -8.85 -22.80 9.50
C GLY A 39 -8.26 -22.43 10.86
N ILE A 40 -8.02 -21.14 11.11
CA ILE A 40 -7.37 -20.61 12.31
C ILE A 40 -8.24 -19.60 13.06
N SER A 41 -7.76 -19.16 14.21
CA SER A 41 -8.35 -18.10 15.01
C SER A 41 -7.26 -17.13 15.49
N GLN A 42 -7.68 -16.05 16.15
CA GLN A 42 -6.75 -15.08 16.75
C GLN A 42 -5.75 -15.75 17.72
N ASN A 43 -6.09 -16.88 18.35
CA ASN A 43 -5.18 -17.60 19.26
C ASN A 43 -3.94 -18.18 18.53
N ASN A 44 -3.97 -18.25 17.21
CA ASN A 44 -2.82 -18.72 16.41
C ASN A 44 -1.88 -17.57 16.01
N ILE A 45 -2.18 -16.34 16.43
CA ILE A 45 -1.44 -15.12 16.08
C ILE A 45 -0.68 -14.60 17.30
N ASP A 46 0.64 -14.54 17.20
CA ASP A 46 1.51 -14.04 18.26
C ASP A 46 1.63 -12.51 18.30
N PHE A 47 1.52 -11.88 17.11
CA PHE A 47 1.69 -10.43 16.94
C PHE A 47 0.71 -9.89 15.90
N THR A 48 0.20 -8.70 16.13
CA THR A 48 -0.68 -8.01 15.18
C THR A 48 -0.12 -6.63 14.87
N CYS A 49 -0.11 -6.26 13.59
CA CYS A 49 0.30 -4.94 13.17
C CYS A 49 -0.70 -4.36 12.16
N SER A 50 -1.21 -3.19 12.48
CA SER A 50 -2.06 -2.44 11.56
C SER A 50 -1.30 -1.33 10.83
N GLY A 51 -1.77 -1.00 9.62
CA GLY A 51 -1.30 0.14 8.86
C GLY A 51 -2.47 0.97 8.36
N SER A 52 -2.48 2.25 8.71
CA SER A 52 -3.46 3.23 8.22
C SER A 52 -2.86 4.64 8.31
N CYS A 53 -3.57 5.62 7.79
CA CYS A 53 -3.16 7.02 7.90
C CYS A 53 -4.32 7.83 8.48
N ASP A 54 -4.17 8.29 9.72
CA ASP A 54 -5.18 9.04 10.45
C ASP A 54 -5.67 10.29 9.70
N TYR A 55 -4.76 11.00 9.04
CA TYR A 55 -5.12 12.17 8.22
C TYR A 55 -6.08 11.82 7.09
N LEU A 56 -5.90 10.67 6.45
CA LEU A 56 -6.75 10.23 5.34
C LEU A 56 -8.06 9.62 5.83
N GLN A 57 -8.07 9.08 7.04
CA GLN A 57 -9.28 8.55 7.69
C GLN A 57 -10.17 9.68 8.26
N GLY A 58 -9.57 10.84 8.54
CA GLY A 58 -10.25 11.96 9.16
C GLY A 58 -10.55 11.79 10.65
N ALA A 59 -9.94 10.80 11.30
CA ALA A 59 -10.10 10.51 12.72
C ALA A 59 -8.73 10.16 13.33
N ALA A 60 -8.37 10.87 14.40
CA ALA A 60 -7.17 10.53 15.15
C ALA A 60 -7.33 9.17 15.83
N PHE A 61 -6.28 8.36 15.81
CA PHE A 61 -6.25 7.01 16.39
C PHE A 61 -7.28 6.04 15.78
N ALA A 62 -7.60 6.19 14.50
CA ALA A 62 -8.55 5.32 13.80
C ALA A 62 -8.17 3.83 13.89
N PHE A 63 -6.90 3.50 14.04
CA PHE A 63 -6.42 2.12 14.20
C PHE A 63 -6.95 1.42 15.46
N VAL A 64 -7.31 2.16 16.52
CA VAL A 64 -7.84 1.57 17.77
C VAL A 64 -9.16 0.86 17.53
N GLU A 65 -10.01 1.43 16.67
CA GLU A 65 -11.27 0.80 16.28
C GLU A 65 -11.04 -0.53 15.54
N GLY A 66 -9.97 -0.60 14.76
CA GLY A 66 -9.58 -1.82 14.03
C GLY A 66 -9.30 -3.02 14.92
N LEU A 67 -8.89 -2.82 16.17
CA LEU A 67 -8.66 -3.90 17.13
C LEU A 67 -9.95 -4.70 17.44
N SER A 68 -11.10 -4.06 17.36
CA SER A 68 -12.40 -4.73 17.53
C SER A 68 -12.72 -5.67 16.36
N ALA A 69 -12.20 -5.38 15.17
CA ALA A 69 -12.46 -6.17 13.96
C ALA A 69 -11.70 -7.51 13.92
N ILE A 70 -10.60 -7.62 14.65
CA ILE A 70 -9.69 -8.78 14.58
C ILE A 70 -9.92 -9.80 15.71
N GLN A 71 -11.04 -9.68 16.43
CA GLN A 71 -11.43 -10.60 17.51
C GLN A 71 -10.38 -10.75 18.62
N THR A 72 -9.70 -9.68 18.97
CA THR A 72 -8.66 -9.73 19.99
C THR A 72 -9.22 -10.16 21.36
N ASN A 73 -8.48 -11.04 22.02
CA ASN A 73 -8.73 -11.39 23.41
C ASN A 73 -7.48 -10.99 24.23
N PRO A 74 -7.46 -9.79 24.81
CA PRO A 74 -6.29 -9.30 25.55
C PRO A 74 -5.86 -10.24 26.69
N PRO A 75 -4.54 -10.30 27.00
CA PRO A 75 -3.47 -9.46 26.47
C PRO A 75 -2.98 -9.91 25.08
N ILE A 76 -2.74 -8.95 24.19
CA ILE A 76 -2.15 -9.18 22.86
C ILE A 76 -0.86 -8.38 22.69
N LYS A 77 0.01 -8.83 21.79
CA LYS A 77 1.13 -8.02 21.28
C LYS A 77 0.65 -7.34 20.00
N GLU A 78 0.64 -6.02 20.00
CA GLU A 78 0.21 -5.25 18.85
C GLU A 78 1.12 -4.05 18.58
N SER A 79 1.08 -3.55 17.36
CA SER A 79 1.70 -2.31 16.91
C SER A 79 0.86 -1.68 15.81
N HIS A 80 1.07 -0.39 15.61
CA HIS A 80 0.49 0.35 14.51
C HIS A 80 1.55 1.15 13.76
N VAL A 81 1.43 1.22 12.45
CA VAL A 81 2.27 2.04 11.59
C VAL A 81 1.41 3.09 10.88
N GLU A 82 1.75 4.36 11.12
CA GLU A 82 1.08 5.50 10.47
C GLU A 82 1.56 5.62 9.01
N MET A 83 1.15 4.69 8.18
CA MET A 83 1.36 4.65 6.72
C MET A 83 0.36 3.69 6.08
N ASP A 84 0.78 2.45 5.82
CA ASP A 84 -0.05 1.43 5.20
C ASP A 84 0.36 0.00 5.62
N ALA A 85 -0.37 -0.99 5.12
CA ALA A 85 -0.12 -2.39 5.46
C ALA A 85 1.25 -2.91 4.96
N ALA A 86 1.87 -2.31 3.95
CA ALA A 86 3.21 -2.71 3.51
C ALA A 86 4.27 -2.35 4.56
N TRP A 87 4.11 -1.21 5.24
CA TRP A 87 4.97 -0.84 6.37
C TRP A 87 4.70 -1.72 7.58
N ALA A 88 3.43 -2.04 7.85
CA ALA A 88 3.06 -2.99 8.90
C ALA A 88 3.63 -4.40 8.65
N MET A 89 3.73 -4.81 7.38
CA MET A 89 4.40 -6.06 6.99
C MET A 89 5.90 -6.01 7.31
N TYR A 90 6.57 -4.89 7.03
CA TYR A 90 7.98 -4.72 7.37
C TYR A 90 8.23 -4.83 8.87
N GLU A 91 7.44 -4.14 9.70
CA GLU A 91 7.49 -4.23 11.16
C GLU A 91 7.28 -5.67 11.65
N SER A 92 6.25 -6.32 11.16
CA SER A 92 5.90 -7.70 11.54
C SER A 92 6.98 -8.70 11.13
N MET A 93 7.58 -8.53 9.94
CA MET A 93 8.70 -9.37 9.49
C MET A 93 9.90 -9.25 10.43
N LEU A 94 10.23 -8.03 10.87
CA LEU A 94 11.32 -7.82 11.82
C LEU A 94 11.05 -8.53 13.16
N LYS A 95 9.81 -8.48 13.67
CA LYS A 95 9.43 -9.20 14.91
C LYS A 95 9.66 -10.70 14.79
N ILE A 96 9.29 -11.30 13.66
CA ILE A 96 9.52 -12.73 13.41
C ILE A 96 11.02 -13.03 13.26
N GLN A 97 11.75 -12.21 12.51
CA GLN A 97 13.20 -12.39 12.32
C GLN A 97 14.00 -12.30 13.62
N MET A 98 13.57 -11.46 14.55
CA MET A 98 14.17 -11.31 15.89
C MET A 98 13.76 -12.42 16.85
N GLY A 99 12.74 -13.21 16.52
CA GLY A 99 12.22 -14.28 17.37
C GLY A 99 11.24 -13.82 18.45
N ASP A 100 10.72 -12.60 18.34
CA ASP A 100 9.71 -12.06 19.27
C ASP A 100 8.30 -12.66 19.00
N ALA A 101 8.09 -13.15 17.77
CA ALA A 101 6.86 -13.79 17.30
C ALA A 101 7.22 -14.87 16.28
N ASP A 102 6.34 -15.85 16.10
CA ASP A 102 6.42 -16.83 15.01
C ASP A 102 5.32 -16.61 13.97
N THR A 103 4.24 -15.91 14.33
CA THR A 103 3.10 -15.60 13.47
C THR A 103 2.68 -14.15 13.65
N ALA A 104 2.31 -13.50 12.56
CA ALA A 104 1.81 -12.13 12.61
C ALA A 104 0.62 -11.92 11.67
N LEU A 105 -0.44 -11.29 12.18
CA LEU A 105 -1.55 -10.73 11.41
C LEU A 105 -1.22 -9.28 11.06
N ILE A 106 -1.26 -8.99 9.77
CA ILE A 106 -1.10 -7.65 9.23
C ILE A 106 -2.42 -7.25 8.60
N TYR A 107 -2.91 -6.06 8.89
CA TYR A 107 -4.06 -5.52 8.19
C TYR A 107 -3.91 -4.02 7.94
N GLY A 108 -4.55 -3.57 6.88
CA GLY A 108 -4.62 -2.16 6.53
C GLY A 108 -5.98 -1.80 6.00
N PHE A 109 -6.36 -0.56 6.18
CA PHE A 109 -7.61 -0.01 5.71
C PHE A 109 -7.47 1.46 5.32
N GLY A 110 -8.37 1.91 4.47
CA GLY A 110 -8.45 3.29 4.03
C GLY A 110 -9.89 3.68 3.73
N LYS A 111 -10.31 4.85 4.21
CA LYS A 111 -11.62 5.43 3.98
C LYS A 111 -11.48 6.92 3.70
N SER A 112 -10.99 7.25 2.50
CA SER A 112 -10.70 8.63 2.09
C SER A 112 -11.86 9.32 1.38
N SER A 113 -12.89 8.57 0.96
CA SER A 113 -14.00 9.10 0.17
C SER A 113 -14.84 10.20 0.86
N PRO A 114 -15.06 10.20 2.20
CA PRO A 114 -15.85 11.25 2.83
C PRO A 114 -15.12 12.58 2.96
N GLY A 115 -13.79 12.59 2.86
CA GLY A 115 -12.95 13.74 3.11
C GLY A 115 -12.69 14.61 1.88
N ARG A 116 -12.17 15.81 2.13
CA ARG A 116 -11.58 16.66 1.07
C ARG A 116 -10.09 16.35 0.96
N LEU A 117 -9.76 15.25 0.31
CA LEU A 117 -8.41 14.68 0.23
C LEU A 117 -7.36 15.71 -0.23
N ASP A 118 -7.68 16.53 -1.23
CA ASP A 118 -6.75 17.55 -1.75
C ASP A 118 -6.40 18.59 -0.68
N SER A 119 -7.38 19.02 0.11
CA SER A 119 -7.16 19.95 1.22
C SER A 119 -6.30 19.31 2.32
N ILE A 120 -6.55 18.04 2.64
CA ILE A 120 -5.80 17.30 3.64
C ILE A 120 -4.33 17.16 3.21
N ILE A 121 -4.09 16.77 1.97
CA ILE A 121 -2.74 16.63 1.42
C ILE A 121 -2.01 17.97 1.40
N SER A 122 -2.68 19.07 1.01
CA SER A 122 -2.08 20.39 1.02
C SER A 122 -1.63 20.83 2.43
N LEU A 123 -2.40 20.47 3.47
CA LEU A 123 -2.04 20.75 4.86
C LEU A 123 -0.86 19.94 5.37
N GLN A 124 -0.58 18.75 4.79
CA GLN A 124 0.56 17.91 5.15
C GLN A 124 1.89 18.37 4.52
N MET A 125 1.83 19.27 3.55
CA MET A 125 3.02 19.79 2.87
C MET A 125 3.83 20.74 3.77
N ASP A 126 5.06 21.02 3.37
CA ASP A 126 5.89 22.02 4.02
C ASP A 126 5.12 23.34 4.23
N PRO A 127 4.96 23.81 5.46
CA PRO A 127 4.05 24.93 5.77
C PRO A 127 4.59 26.29 5.29
N TYR A 128 5.87 26.40 4.97
CA TYR A 128 6.51 27.68 4.63
C TYR A 128 6.61 27.91 3.13
N TYR A 129 6.85 26.84 2.34
CA TYR A 129 7.15 26.97 0.91
C TYR A 129 6.12 26.32 0.00
N ILE A 130 5.54 25.20 0.41
CA ILE A 130 4.66 24.41 -0.47
C ILE A 130 3.19 24.60 -0.10
N SER A 131 2.82 24.43 1.16
CA SER A 131 1.43 24.56 1.62
C SER A 131 0.78 25.91 1.27
N PRO A 132 1.50 27.07 1.31
CA PRO A 132 0.93 28.35 0.86
C PRO A 132 0.49 28.38 -0.60
N LEU A 133 1.04 27.52 -1.46
CA LEU A 133 0.63 27.38 -2.85
C LEU A 133 -0.63 26.53 -3.01
N TRP A 134 -1.05 25.85 -1.95
CA TRP A 134 -2.22 24.98 -1.88
C TRP A 134 -2.28 23.95 -3.02
N PRO A 135 -1.21 23.19 -3.30
CA PRO A 135 -1.19 22.26 -4.41
C PRO A 135 -1.98 21.00 -4.03
N ASP A 136 -2.74 20.50 -4.98
CA ASP A 136 -3.37 19.17 -4.87
C ASP A 136 -2.39 18.06 -5.31
N ARG A 137 -2.76 16.80 -5.02
CA ARG A 137 -1.95 15.62 -5.33
C ARG A 137 -1.68 15.43 -6.83
N VAL A 138 -2.66 15.79 -7.68
CA VAL A 138 -2.55 15.65 -9.15
C VAL A 138 -1.59 16.70 -9.71
N SER A 139 -1.68 17.94 -9.22
CA SER A 139 -0.75 19.01 -9.61
C SER A 139 0.69 18.69 -9.22
N LEU A 140 0.92 18.12 -8.03
CA LEU A 140 2.26 17.67 -7.61
C LEU A 140 2.81 16.54 -8.53
N ALA A 141 1.98 15.56 -8.84
CA ALA A 141 2.33 14.50 -9.78
C ALA A 141 2.58 15.04 -11.21
N ALA A 142 1.78 16.01 -11.65
CA ALA A 142 1.93 16.65 -12.95
C ALA A 142 3.27 17.41 -13.09
N ILE A 143 3.74 18.07 -12.02
CA ILE A 143 5.07 18.71 -12.01
C ILE A 143 6.15 17.65 -12.25
N GLN A 144 6.08 16.51 -11.56
CA GLN A 144 7.06 15.43 -11.76
C GLN A 144 6.98 14.85 -13.17
N ALA A 145 5.77 14.56 -13.68
CA ALA A 145 5.57 14.07 -15.05
C ALA A 145 6.12 15.06 -16.09
N ARG A 146 5.92 16.36 -15.89
CA ARG A 146 6.46 17.41 -16.75
C ARG A 146 8.00 17.35 -16.80
N VAL A 147 8.66 17.27 -15.65
CA VAL A 147 10.13 17.16 -15.58
C VAL A 147 10.65 15.92 -16.31
N LEU A 148 9.97 14.78 -16.17
CA LEU A 148 10.34 13.53 -16.83
C LEU A 148 10.21 13.62 -18.35
N LEU A 149 9.12 14.23 -18.85
CA LEU A 149 8.88 14.44 -20.27
C LEU A 149 9.89 15.44 -20.89
N GLU A 150 10.14 16.57 -20.24
CA GLU A 150 11.08 17.59 -20.72
C GLU A 150 12.53 17.10 -20.77
N LYS A 151 12.91 16.21 -19.84
CA LYS A 151 14.22 15.54 -19.85
C LYS A 151 14.26 14.32 -20.78
N ASN A 152 13.20 13.99 -21.50
CA ASN A 152 13.07 12.82 -22.36
C ASN A 152 13.37 11.49 -21.64
N ILE A 153 13.05 11.40 -20.33
CA ILE A 153 13.17 10.17 -19.54
C ILE A 153 11.99 9.26 -19.84
N ILE A 154 10.82 9.84 -20.03
CA ILE A 154 9.61 9.15 -20.50
C ILE A 154 9.05 9.85 -21.73
N THR A 155 8.21 9.15 -22.47
CA THR A 155 7.49 9.70 -23.63
C THR A 155 5.98 9.70 -23.37
N PRO A 156 5.20 10.54 -24.08
CA PRO A 156 3.73 10.49 -24.00
C PRO A 156 3.18 9.11 -24.36
N GLU A 157 3.77 8.40 -25.31
CA GLU A 157 3.37 7.05 -25.71
C GLU A 157 3.53 6.05 -24.57
N GLN A 158 4.59 6.16 -23.78
CA GLN A 158 4.80 5.30 -22.61
C GLN A 158 3.74 5.56 -21.54
N MET A 159 3.32 6.81 -21.32
CA MET A 159 2.22 7.12 -20.41
C MET A 159 0.91 6.47 -20.87
N ILE A 160 0.57 6.62 -22.15
CA ILE A 160 -0.60 5.97 -22.76
C ILE A 160 -0.55 4.45 -22.59
N THR A 161 0.60 3.85 -22.92
CA THR A 161 0.78 2.39 -22.79
C THR A 161 0.57 1.93 -21.36
N ALA A 162 1.14 2.64 -20.36
CA ALA A 162 0.98 2.28 -18.96
C ALA A 162 -0.49 2.29 -18.51
N VAL A 163 -1.28 3.27 -18.95
CA VAL A 163 -2.72 3.32 -18.66
C VAL A 163 -3.47 2.16 -19.31
N ILE A 164 -3.22 1.90 -20.60
CA ILE A 164 -3.89 0.82 -21.33
C ILE A 164 -3.58 -0.55 -20.70
N GLU A 165 -2.32 -0.80 -20.35
CA GLU A 165 -1.90 -2.04 -19.69
C GLU A 165 -2.54 -2.19 -18.30
N ALA A 166 -2.57 -1.12 -17.50
CA ALA A 166 -3.21 -1.12 -16.19
C ALA A 166 -4.71 -1.44 -16.29
N ARG A 167 -5.42 -0.84 -17.25
CA ARG A 167 -6.84 -1.11 -17.50
C ARG A 167 -7.09 -2.51 -18.04
N THR A 168 -6.20 -3.02 -18.86
CA THR A 168 -6.28 -4.40 -19.37
C THR A 168 -6.11 -5.41 -18.23
N ASN A 169 -5.15 -5.17 -17.35
CA ASN A 169 -4.88 -6.03 -16.21
C ASN A 169 -6.01 -5.97 -15.16
N SER A 170 -6.57 -4.79 -14.92
CA SER A 170 -7.66 -4.61 -13.94
C SER A 170 -8.91 -5.41 -14.30
N LYS A 171 -9.18 -5.66 -15.58
CA LYS A 171 -10.32 -6.46 -16.03
C LYS A 171 -10.35 -7.85 -15.41
N ASN A 172 -9.19 -8.42 -15.13
CA ASN A 172 -9.07 -9.76 -14.56
C ASN A 172 -9.00 -9.74 -13.02
N ASN A 173 -9.01 -8.57 -12.40
CA ASN A 173 -8.99 -8.42 -10.94
C ASN A 173 -10.40 -8.18 -10.42
N LYS A 174 -10.99 -9.19 -9.77
CA LYS A 174 -12.34 -9.11 -9.18
C LYS A 174 -12.50 -8.01 -8.11
N ASN A 175 -11.40 -7.55 -7.52
CA ASN A 175 -11.40 -6.53 -6.48
C ASN A 175 -11.13 -5.12 -7.03
N ALA A 176 -10.86 -4.95 -8.33
CA ALA A 176 -10.59 -3.65 -8.92
C ALA A 176 -11.88 -2.82 -9.04
N LEU A 177 -11.80 -1.54 -8.66
CA LEU A 177 -12.91 -0.59 -8.80
C LEU A 177 -13.17 -0.24 -10.27
N VAL A 178 -12.12 -0.08 -11.07
CA VAL A 178 -12.22 0.35 -12.45
C VAL A 178 -11.72 -0.76 -13.37
N THR A 179 -12.64 -1.32 -14.15
CA THR A 179 -12.39 -2.44 -15.07
C THR A 179 -12.68 -2.09 -16.53
N GLU A 180 -13.07 -0.85 -16.81
CA GLU A 180 -13.32 -0.35 -18.15
C GLU A 180 -12.03 -0.29 -18.97
N LEU A 181 -12.08 -0.81 -20.20
CA LEU A 181 -10.94 -0.74 -21.13
C LEU A 181 -10.84 0.68 -21.71
N VAL A 182 -9.62 1.13 -21.89
CA VAL A 182 -9.30 2.41 -22.52
C VAL A 182 -8.39 2.13 -23.71
N ASP A 183 -8.71 2.70 -24.86
CA ASP A 183 -7.83 2.72 -26.03
C ASP A 183 -7.08 4.07 -26.14
N LYS A 184 -6.18 4.15 -27.12
CA LYS A 184 -5.36 5.34 -27.34
C LYS A 184 -6.22 6.57 -27.72
N GLU A 185 -7.24 6.37 -28.51
CA GLU A 185 -8.15 7.43 -28.98
C GLU A 185 -8.94 8.02 -27.81
N ALA A 186 -9.51 7.19 -26.95
CA ALA A 186 -10.20 7.60 -25.73
C ALA A 186 -9.26 8.34 -24.77
N TYR A 187 -8.04 7.83 -24.57
CA TYR A 187 -7.04 8.50 -23.73
C TYR A 187 -6.72 9.90 -24.26
N LEU A 188 -6.49 10.05 -25.57
CA LEU A 188 -6.13 11.34 -26.17
C LEU A 188 -7.32 12.34 -26.17
N ALA A 189 -8.54 11.84 -26.17
CA ALA A 189 -9.76 12.65 -26.11
C ALA A 189 -10.17 13.04 -24.68
N SER A 190 -9.58 12.40 -23.65
CA SER A 190 -9.93 12.64 -22.26
C SER A 190 -9.50 14.02 -21.76
N GLU A 191 -10.21 14.51 -20.74
CA GLU A 191 -9.95 15.82 -20.14
C GLU A 191 -8.58 15.85 -19.46
N LYS A 192 -7.87 16.98 -19.60
CA LYS A 192 -6.65 17.25 -18.83
C LYS A 192 -7.00 17.80 -17.47
N ILE A 193 -6.65 17.06 -16.44
CA ILE A 193 -6.86 17.48 -15.05
C ILE A 193 -5.77 18.48 -14.63
N SER A 194 -4.51 18.14 -14.86
CA SER A 194 -3.35 19.02 -14.64
C SER A 194 -2.25 18.64 -15.61
N THR A 195 -1.96 19.50 -16.59
CA THR A 195 -1.03 19.19 -17.68
C THR A 195 0.36 18.76 -17.15
N PRO A 196 0.92 17.59 -17.58
CA PRO A 196 0.50 16.77 -18.73
C PRO A 196 -0.54 15.69 -18.44
N LEU A 197 -1.02 15.52 -17.21
CA LEU A 197 -1.88 14.42 -16.80
C LEU A 197 -3.32 14.59 -17.29
N ASN A 198 -3.89 13.51 -17.82
CA ASN A 198 -5.29 13.35 -18.20
C ASN A 198 -6.08 12.67 -17.07
N GLU A 199 -7.39 12.62 -17.23
CA GLU A 199 -8.30 11.91 -16.32
C GLU A 199 -7.86 10.45 -16.11
N PHE A 200 -7.50 9.74 -17.17
CA PHE A 200 -7.07 8.34 -17.07
C PHE A 200 -5.73 8.10 -16.40
N ASP A 201 -4.88 9.13 -16.27
CA ASP A 201 -3.65 9.08 -15.49
C ASP A 201 -3.90 9.19 -13.98
N CYS A 202 -5.12 9.57 -13.58
CA CYS A 202 -5.47 9.83 -12.19
C CYS A 202 -6.30 8.69 -11.61
N PRO A 203 -5.83 7.98 -10.57
CA PRO A 203 -6.66 6.97 -9.91
C PRO A 203 -7.83 7.64 -9.17
N PRO A 204 -9.01 7.00 -9.13
CA PRO A 204 -10.13 7.50 -8.33
C PRO A 204 -9.78 7.44 -6.83
N ILE A 205 -10.42 8.32 -6.05
CA ILE A 205 -10.46 8.17 -4.59
C ILE A 205 -11.29 6.94 -4.30
N SER A 206 -10.84 6.11 -3.35
CA SER A 206 -11.51 4.85 -3.06
C SER A 206 -11.26 4.40 -1.62
N ASP A 207 -12.11 3.51 -1.15
CA ASP A 207 -12.07 2.93 0.19
C ASP A 207 -11.85 1.42 0.10
N GLY A 208 -11.26 0.84 1.14
CA GLY A 208 -11.04 -0.61 1.19
C GLY A 208 -10.18 -1.05 2.35
N SER A 209 -9.99 -2.37 2.43
CA SER A 209 -9.16 -3.01 3.44
C SER A 209 -8.49 -4.26 2.89
N SER A 210 -7.44 -4.68 3.55
CA SER A 210 -6.75 -5.93 3.27
C SER A 210 -6.17 -6.53 4.54
N ALA A 211 -5.99 -7.84 4.57
CA ALA A 211 -5.31 -8.54 5.64
C ALA A 211 -4.37 -9.61 5.08
N MET A 212 -3.31 -9.90 5.83
CA MET A 212 -2.29 -10.88 5.47
C MET A 212 -1.79 -11.56 6.74
N ILE A 213 -1.45 -12.84 6.65
CA ILE A 213 -0.71 -13.52 7.71
C ILE A 213 0.66 -13.91 7.17
N ILE A 214 1.68 -13.59 7.96
CA ILE A 214 3.05 -14.04 7.76
C ILE A 214 3.48 -14.91 8.92
N ALA A 215 4.36 -15.87 8.64
CA ALA A 215 4.87 -16.79 9.66
C ALA A 215 6.35 -17.09 9.47
N SER A 216 7.01 -17.54 10.55
CA SER A 216 8.35 -18.12 10.45
C SER A 216 8.34 -19.38 9.57
N GLU A 217 9.49 -19.73 8.96
CA GLU A 217 9.60 -20.92 8.09
C GLU A 217 9.06 -22.19 8.78
N GLU A 218 9.31 -22.33 10.09
CA GLU A 218 8.86 -23.47 10.87
C GLU A 218 7.33 -23.52 10.99
N LYS A 219 6.69 -22.37 11.18
CA LYS A 219 5.25 -22.26 11.35
C LYS A 219 4.48 -22.16 10.02
N ALA A 220 5.11 -21.69 8.95
CA ALA A 220 4.43 -21.46 7.68
C ALA A 220 3.76 -22.72 7.11
N TYR A 221 4.45 -23.88 7.25
CA TYR A 221 3.92 -25.16 6.78
C TYR A 221 2.79 -25.75 7.65
N GLU A 222 2.52 -25.16 8.83
CA GLU A 222 1.33 -25.51 9.60
C GLU A 222 0.06 -24.87 9.04
N PHE A 223 0.20 -23.79 8.27
CA PHE A 223 -0.91 -23.03 7.69
C PHE A 223 -1.18 -23.36 6.22
N THR A 224 -0.15 -23.66 5.45
CA THR A 224 -0.28 -23.93 4.01
C THR A 224 0.86 -24.80 3.49
N ASP A 225 0.55 -25.66 2.50
CA ASP A 225 1.56 -26.46 1.80
C ASP A 225 2.41 -25.61 0.83
N HIS A 226 2.01 -24.38 0.55
CA HIS A 226 2.63 -23.50 -0.45
C HIS A 226 2.95 -22.10 0.14
N PRO A 227 3.80 -22.00 1.18
CA PRO A 227 4.18 -20.70 1.73
C PRO A 227 5.02 -19.91 0.73
N ILE A 228 4.80 -18.60 0.64
CA ILE A 228 5.56 -17.70 -0.24
C ILE A 228 6.59 -16.96 0.60
N PHE A 229 7.87 -17.32 0.46
CA PHE A 229 8.95 -16.73 1.23
C PHE A 229 9.28 -15.32 0.77
N ILE A 230 9.46 -14.42 1.74
CA ILE A 230 9.93 -13.05 1.52
C ILE A 230 11.46 -13.09 1.44
N GLU A 231 12.00 -13.00 0.23
CA GLU A 231 13.45 -13.06 -0.02
C GLU A 231 14.15 -11.74 0.32
N GLY A 232 13.45 -10.61 0.21
CA GLY A 232 13.98 -9.31 0.55
C GLY A 232 12.88 -8.26 0.65
N ILE A 233 13.11 -7.29 1.50
CA ILE A 233 12.24 -6.13 1.68
C ILE A 233 13.10 -4.92 2.08
N ASP A 234 12.81 -3.78 1.52
CA ASP A 234 13.41 -2.50 1.91
C ASP A 234 12.40 -1.39 1.69
N HIS A 235 12.54 -0.31 2.42
CA HIS A 235 11.75 0.90 2.25
C HIS A 235 12.62 2.14 2.38
N ARG A 236 12.28 3.18 1.64
CA ARG A 236 12.95 4.47 1.66
C ARG A 236 11.93 5.59 1.60
N ILE A 237 12.14 6.62 2.40
CA ILE A 237 11.38 7.86 2.35
C ILE A 237 12.22 8.92 1.66
N GLU A 238 11.66 9.55 0.65
CA GLU A 238 12.23 10.75 0.04
C GLU A 238 11.70 12.01 0.74
N SER A 239 12.34 13.15 0.51
CA SER A 239 11.85 14.43 1.05
C SER A 239 10.43 14.72 0.55
N SER A 240 9.53 15.10 1.45
CA SER A 240 8.18 15.56 1.12
C SER A 240 8.21 16.90 0.37
N ASN A 241 9.24 17.72 0.58
CA ASN A 241 9.43 18.97 -0.13
C ASN A 241 9.94 18.71 -1.55
N ILE A 242 9.08 18.91 -2.57
CA ILE A 242 9.41 18.70 -3.98
C ILE A 242 10.58 19.60 -4.46
N GLY A 243 10.82 20.74 -3.82
CA GLY A 243 11.91 21.65 -4.16
C GLY A 243 13.28 21.16 -3.67
N SER A 244 13.34 20.18 -2.77
CA SER A 244 14.59 19.69 -2.18
C SER A 244 15.12 18.41 -2.82
N ARG A 245 14.45 17.88 -3.84
CA ARG A 245 14.83 16.63 -4.53
C ARG A 245 14.83 16.79 -6.05
N ASP A 246 15.63 15.97 -6.74
CA ASP A 246 15.60 15.88 -8.19
C ASP A 246 14.42 15.02 -8.65
N LEU A 247 13.34 15.66 -9.10
CA LEU A 247 12.11 14.98 -9.54
C LEU A 247 12.30 14.04 -10.75
N SER A 248 13.46 14.11 -11.41
CA SER A 248 13.80 13.22 -12.51
C SER A 248 14.44 11.90 -12.07
N LYS A 249 14.73 11.75 -10.77
CA LYS A 249 15.42 10.58 -10.22
C LYS A 249 14.63 9.99 -9.04
N PRO A 250 14.17 8.75 -9.15
CA PRO A 250 13.54 8.04 -8.03
C PRO A 250 14.63 7.49 -7.09
N THR A 251 15.30 8.39 -6.35
CA THR A 251 16.49 8.04 -5.54
C THR A 251 16.18 6.99 -4.47
N GLY A 252 15.02 7.07 -3.84
CA GLY A 252 14.57 6.08 -2.85
C GLY A 252 14.41 4.69 -3.47
N ILE A 253 13.69 4.60 -4.60
CA ILE A 253 13.47 3.35 -5.32
C ILE A 253 14.79 2.76 -5.82
N LEU A 254 15.67 3.59 -6.39
CA LEU A 254 16.98 3.14 -6.86
C LEU A 254 17.84 2.60 -5.72
N ALA A 255 17.81 3.23 -4.54
CA ALA A 255 18.54 2.74 -3.38
C ALA A 255 18.01 1.39 -2.89
N SER A 256 16.67 1.22 -2.85
CA SER A 256 16.05 -0.06 -2.47
C SER A 256 16.36 -1.16 -3.49
N ILE A 257 16.25 -0.89 -4.78
CA ILE A 257 16.61 -1.83 -5.84
C ILE A 257 18.08 -2.24 -5.73
N CYS A 258 18.97 -1.27 -5.55
CA CYS A 258 20.39 -1.55 -5.39
C CYS A 258 20.64 -2.52 -4.22
N LEU A 259 20.01 -2.27 -3.06
CA LEU A 259 20.16 -3.15 -1.90
C LEU A 259 19.61 -4.55 -2.17
N LEU A 260 18.40 -4.67 -2.72
CA LEU A 260 17.71 -5.94 -2.90
C LEU A 260 18.36 -6.83 -3.97
N TYR A 261 18.93 -6.23 -5.04
CA TYR A 261 19.50 -6.99 -6.16
C TYR A 261 21.02 -7.12 -6.14
N THR A 262 21.72 -6.30 -5.34
CA THR A 262 23.19 -6.37 -5.20
C THR A 262 23.65 -7.02 -3.90
N SER A 263 22.76 -7.19 -2.94
CA SER A 263 23.06 -7.97 -1.74
C SER A 263 23.25 -9.44 -2.13
N PRO A 264 24.32 -10.11 -1.65
CA PRO A 264 24.51 -11.52 -1.97
C PRO A 264 23.29 -12.31 -1.49
N SER A 265 22.65 -13.01 -2.42
CA SER A 265 21.56 -13.93 -2.11
C SER A 265 22.07 -14.97 -1.11
N PRO A 266 21.23 -15.48 -0.18
CA PRO A 266 21.58 -16.63 0.64
C PRO A 266 22.05 -17.85 -0.17
N ARG A 267 21.73 -17.92 -1.47
CA ARG A 267 22.26 -18.93 -2.40
C ARG A 267 23.73 -18.68 -2.75
N ASP A 268 24.17 -17.42 -2.83
CA ASP A 268 25.54 -17.05 -3.18
C ASP A 268 26.50 -17.26 -2.02
N LEU A 269 25.97 -17.31 -0.78
CA LEU A 269 26.74 -17.59 0.44
C LEU A 269 26.96 -19.11 0.70
N ARG A 270 26.41 -19.98 -0.13
CA ARG A 270 26.56 -21.45 -0.03
C ARG A 270 27.51 -22.06 -1.07
N ALA A 271 28.23 -21.22 -1.81
CA ALA A 271 29.25 -21.66 -2.77
C ALA A 271 30.64 -21.77 -2.14
#